data_963f7aeceff98096fe2ac68389b39619
#
_entry.id   963f7aeceff98096fe2ac68389b39619
#
_cell.length_a   1.000
_cell.length_b   1.000
_cell.length_c   1.000
_cell.angle_alpha   90.00
_cell.angle_beta   90.00
_cell.angle_gamma   90.00
#
_symmetry.space_group_name_H-M   'P 1'
#
loop_
_entity.id
_entity.type
_entity.pdbx_description
1 polymer ?
#
loop_
_entity_poly.entity_id
_entity_poly.type
_entity_poly.pdbx_seq_one_letter_code
_entity_poly.pdbx_strand_id
1 'polypeptide(L)'
;MKRVIVSVINDLVTDQRVNKSCITLQKLGYEVLLVGRKQRKSPPMDQRSYDTKRMKLLFEKGPFFYAEYNIRLFFFLLFHKANLLLSNDLDTALPNYFISKLKCIKMIYDSHEYFTETPELVDRPRVQRVWKRIEGFVVPRLPEMITVCESIAELFHEKYGVKCHVVRNIPARAALPPKGNKKALNLPEDKHLLVLQGSGINIQRGAEELVEAMQYLDDCFLMVIGGGDVLPILKQMVADLHIEDRVHFMPRMPYANMMAYTQLAELGFILDKDTNLNYRFCLPNKLFDFIQAGVPIVASRLVEVGKIIEKYQIGLFIPDHDPKSIAATIKEGLSDTSRRAVWQQGLAKAAEELCWENEQQVLLDIYKHYE
;
A
#
# COMPACT_ATOMS: atom_id res chain seq x y z
N MET A 1 33.31 -0.19 0.82
CA MET A 1 31.91 0.30 0.91
C MET A 1 31.14 -0.70 1.78
N LYS A 2 30.26 -0.23 2.66
CA LYS A 2 29.40 -1.12 3.46
C LYS A 2 28.34 -1.72 2.57
N ARG A 3 28.06 -3.02 2.73
CA ARG A 3 27.07 -3.74 1.92
C ARG A 3 25.82 -4.05 2.71
N VAL A 4 24.64 -3.76 2.15
CA VAL A 4 23.34 -4.15 2.69
C VAL A 4 22.66 -5.16 1.77
N ILE A 5 22.10 -6.22 2.37
CA ILE A 5 21.21 -7.14 1.65
C ILE A 5 19.78 -6.86 2.09
N VAL A 6 18.95 -6.50 1.15
CA VAL A 6 17.52 -6.23 1.33
C VAL A 6 16.73 -7.43 0.84
N SER A 7 15.91 -8.02 1.70
CA SER A 7 15.13 -9.23 1.39
C SER A 7 13.64 -8.92 1.34
N VAL A 8 12.95 -9.39 0.30
CA VAL A 8 11.49 -9.31 0.17
C VAL A 8 10.97 -10.55 -0.56
N ILE A 9 9.82 -11.08 -0.19
CA ILE A 9 9.25 -12.26 -0.84
C ILE A 9 8.58 -11.93 -2.18
N ASN A 10 8.28 -10.67 -2.45
CA ASN A 10 7.59 -10.18 -3.63
C ASN A 10 8.43 -10.27 -4.91
N ASP A 11 7.77 -10.07 -6.06
CA ASP A 11 8.46 -9.75 -7.30
C ASP A 11 8.99 -8.31 -7.24
N LEU A 12 10.28 -8.15 -7.48
CA LEU A 12 11.00 -6.88 -7.30
C LEU A 12 10.54 -5.76 -8.22
N VAL A 13 9.89 -6.10 -9.34
CA VAL A 13 9.52 -5.11 -10.37
C VAL A 13 8.43 -4.17 -9.87
N THR A 14 7.51 -4.65 -9.05
CA THR A 14 6.31 -3.91 -8.65
C THR A 14 6.39 -3.31 -7.25
N ASP A 15 7.40 -3.66 -6.47
CA ASP A 15 7.52 -3.22 -5.08
C ASP A 15 8.17 -1.82 -4.98
N GLN A 16 7.34 -0.80 -4.96
CA GLN A 16 7.78 0.60 -4.90
C GLN A 16 8.37 0.99 -3.53
N ARG A 17 7.84 0.45 -2.42
CA ARG A 17 8.34 0.76 -1.08
C ARG A 17 9.77 0.28 -0.92
N VAL A 18 10.02 -0.99 -1.26
CA VAL A 18 11.36 -1.57 -1.17
C VAL A 18 12.34 -0.87 -2.11
N ASN A 19 11.89 -0.47 -3.31
CA ASN A 19 12.70 0.33 -4.23
C ASN A 19 13.15 1.67 -3.59
N LYS A 20 12.24 2.39 -2.94
CA LYS A 20 12.53 3.65 -2.25
C LYS A 20 13.53 3.45 -1.11
N SER A 21 13.37 2.37 -0.32
CA SER A 21 14.31 1.99 0.74
C SER A 21 15.72 1.69 0.20
N CYS A 22 15.82 0.96 -0.92
CA CYS A 22 17.10 0.69 -1.59
C CYS A 22 17.79 1.96 -2.06
N ILE A 23 17.07 2.87 -2.71
CA ILE A 23 17.61 4.17 -3.17
C ILE A 23 18.08 5.02 -1.98
N THR A 24 17.33 4.98 -0.86
CA THR A 24 17.71 5.72 0.36
C THR A 24 18.99 5.17 0.98
N LEU A 25 19.15 3.85 1.02
CA LEU A 25 20.39 3.21 1.47
C LEU A 25 21.59 3.56 0.59
N GLN A 26 21.40 3.65 -0.75
CA GLN A 26 22.46 4.09 -1.65
C GLN A 26 22.89 5.55 -1.38
N LYS A 27 21.96 6.45 -1.04
CA LYS A 27 22.28 7.84 -0.66
C LYS A 27 23.18 7.91 0.58
N LEU A 28 23.14 6.91 1.47
CA LEU A 28 24.03 6.74 2.61
C LEU A 28 25.34 6.01 2.27
N GLY A 29 25.58 5.73 1.00
CA GLY A 29 26.83 5.10 0.55
C GLY A 29 26.87 3.58 0.70
N TYR A 30 25.74 2.91 0.94
CA TYR A 30 25.68 1.45 0.94
C TYR A 30 25.71 0.88 -0.50
N GLU A 31 26.46 -0.20 -0.66
CA GLU A 31 26.29 -1.13 -1.79
C GLU A 31 25.04 -1.98 -1.52
N VAL A 32 23.99 -1.79 -2.30
CA VAL A 32 22.68 -2.44 -2.07
C VAL A 32 22.53 -3.66 -2.97
N LEU A 33 22.17 -4.81 -2.38
CA LEU A 33 21.72 -6.00 -3.09
C LEU A 33 20.30 -6.34 -2.67
N LEU A 34 19.34 -6.16 -3.58
CA LEU A 34 17.94 -6.51 -3.37
C LEU A 34 17.67 -7.96 -3.81
N VAL A 35 17.13 -8.77 -2.89
CA VAL A 35 16.83 -10.19 -3.11
C VAL A 35 15.33 -10.42 -2.99
N GLY A 36 14.74 -11.04 -4.02
CA GLY A 36 13.33 -11.43 -4.03
C GLY A 36 13.07 -12.60 -4.95
N ARG A 37 11.80 -12.86 -5.27
CA ARG A 37 11.43 -13.98 -6.16
C ARG A 37 11.24 -13.56 -7.61
N LYS A 38 11.33 -14.55 -8.51
CA LYS A 38 10.88 -14.47 -9.89
C LYS A 38 9.74 -15.47 -10.09
N GLN A 39 8.56 -14.98 -10.41
CA GLN A 39 7.40 -15.80 -10.80
C GLN A 39 7.49 -16.18 -12.29
N ARG A 40 6.71 -17.18 -12.72
CA ARG A 40 6.64 -17.59 -14.13
C ARG A 40 6.19 -16.45 -15.06
N LYS A 41 5.29 -15.60 -14.57
CA LYS A 41 4.73 -14.45 -15.31
C LYS A 41 5.35 -13.11 -14.91
N SER A 42 6.51 -13.11 -14.22
CA SER A 42 7.21 -11.88 -13.86
C SER A 42 7.59 -11.09 -15.10
N PRO A 43 7.31 -9.77 -15.14
CA PRO A 43 7.80 -8.91 -16.20
C PRO A 43 9.33 -8.84 -16.21
N PRO A 44 9.93 -8.36 -17.31
CA PRO A 44 11.36 -8.02 -17.33
C PRO A 44 11.70 -7.07 -16.17
N MET A 45 12.93 -7.21 -15.65
CA MET A 45 13.41 -6.31 -14.60
C MET A 45 13.89 -5.02 -15.24
N ASP A 46 13.40 -3.89 -14.74
CA ASP A 46 13.92 -2.58 -15.13
C ASP A 46 15.37 -2.41 -14.65
N GLN A 47 16.15 -1.59 -15.35
CA GLN A 47 17.48 -1.23 -14.91
C GLN A 47 17.37 -0.44 -13.58
N ARG A 48 18.03 -0.94 -12.55
CA ARG A 48 18.11 -0.31 -11.22
C ARG A 48 19.50 0.24 -10.98
N SER A 49 19.62 1.25 -10.13
CA SER A 49 20.91 1.79 -9.69
C SER A 49 21.67 0.89 -8.72
N TYR A 50 21.05 -0.20 -8.28
CA TYR A 50 21.55 -1.17 -7.32
C TYR A 50 21.40 -2.61 -7.85
N ASP A 51 22.16 -3.54 -7.26
CA ASP A 51 22.13 -4.93 -7.66
C ASP A 51 20.83 -5.63 -7.25
N THR A 52 20.36 -6.53 -8.10
CA THR A 52 19.16 -7.32 -7.84
C THR A 52 19.38 -8.81 -8.07
N LYS A 53 18.75 -9.63 -7.22
CA LYS A 53 18.74 -11.09 -7.37
C LYS A 53 17.31 -11.61 -7.24
N ARG A 54 16.76 -12.16 -8.33
CA ARG A 54 15.45 -12.83 -8.31
C ARG A 54 15.63 -14.36 -8.28
N MET A 55 15.16 -14.99 -7.21
CA MET A 55 15.19 -16.45 -7.03
C MET A 55 14.04 -17.09 -7.79
N LYS A 56 14.33 -18.10 -8.62
CA LYS A 56 13.32 -18.98 -9.20
C LYS A 56 12.98 -20.06 -8.18
N LEU A 57 11.70 -20.24 -7.89
CA LEU A 57 11.20 -21.23 -6.93
C LEU A 57 10.47 -22.35 -7.66
N LEU A 58 10.43 -23.53 -7.04
CA LEU A 58 9.67 -24.69 -7.51
C LEU A 58 8.17 -24.50 -7.18
N PHE A 59 7.89 -23.98 -5.98
CA PHE A 59 6.54 -23.72 -5.51
C PHE A 59 6.22 -22.23 -5.64
N GLU A 60 5.04 -21.88 -6.14
CA GLU A 60 4.62 -20.49 -6.29
C GLU A 60 3.59 -20.04 -5.23
N LYS A 61 2.98 -20.99 -4.52
CA LYS A 61 1.92 -20.73 -3.52
C LYS A 61 1.97 -21.74 -2.37
N GLY A 62 1.31 -21.39 -1.27
CA GLY A 62 1.12 -22.26 -0.11
C GLY A 62 2.34 -22.42 0.79
N PRO A 63 2.29 -23.31 1.79
CA PRO A 63 3.33 -23.41 2.82
C PRO A 63 4.70 -23.82 2.27
N PHE A 64 4.76 -24.66 1.24
CA PHE A 64 6.01 -25.08 0.62
C PHE A 64 6.73 -23.93 -0.12
N PHE A 65 5.98 -22.98 -0.67
CA PHE A 65 6.52 -21.75 -1.22
C PHE A 65 7.30 -20.95 -0.16
N TYR A 66 6.67 -20.68 0.99
CA TYR A 66 7.33 -19.94 2.07
C TYR A 66 8.54 -20.71 2.62
N ALA A 67 8.42 -22.01 2.81
CA ALA A 67 9.53 -22.86 3.28
C ALA A 67 10.70 -22.83 2.30
N GLU A 68 10.47 -23.07 1.02
CA GLU A 68 11.51 -23.06 -0.02
C GLU A 68 12.20 -21.69 -0.08
N TYR A 69 11.41 -20.59 -0.12
CA TYR A 69 11.98 -19.24 -0.18
C TYR A 69 12.89 -18.98 1.04
N ASN A 70 12.40 -19.25 2.25
CA ASN A 70 13.16 -19.01 3.47
C ASN A 70 14.45 -19.86 3.56
N ILE A 71 14.40 -21.13 3.16
CA ILE A 71 15.60 -22.01 3.10
C ILE A 71 16.61 -21.46 2.09
N ARG A 72 16.18 -21.11 0.89
CA ARG A 72 17.07 -20.54 -0.15
C ARG A 72 17.64 -19.19 0.28
N LEU A 73 16.82 -18.33 0.90
CA LEU A 73 17.26 -17.04 1.44
C LEU A 73 18.29 -17.24 2.56
N PHE A 74 18.05 -18.18 3.47
CA PHE A 74 19.01 -18.51 4.54
C PHE A 74 20.40 -18.85 3.98
N PHE A 75 20.47 -19.80 3.05
CA PHE A 75 21.75 -20.18 2.44
C PHE A 75 22.34 -19.05 1.60
N PHE A 76 21.52 -18.30 0.90
CA PHE A 76 21.99 -17.12 0.17
C PHE A 76 22.68 -16.13 1.12
N LEU A 77 22.00 -15.74 2.19
CA LEU A 77 22.54 -14.82 3.22
C LEU A 77 23.78 -15.40 3.91
N LEU A 78 23.81 -16.73 4.12
CA LEU A 78 24.95 -17.40 4.74
C LEU A 78 26.24 -17.27 3.90
N PHE A 79 26.14 -17.38 2.59
CA PHE A 79 27.32 -17.36 1.71
C PHE A 79 27.65 -15.98 1.13
N HIS A 80 26.82 -14.96 1.37
CA HIS A 80 27.09 -13.60 0.90
C HIS A 80 27.50 -12.68 2.07
N LYS A 81 28.51 -11.83 1.81
CA LYS A 81 28.94 -10.82 2.80
C LYS A 81 27.93 -9.69 2.86
N ALA A 82 27.60 -9.25 4.08
CA ALA A 82 26.79 -8.06 4.35
C ALA A 82 27.24 -7.42 5.67
N ASN A 83 27.03 -6.11 5.79
CA ASN A 83 27.23 -5.35 7.03
C ASN A 83 25.88 -5.07 7.70
N LEU A 84 24.79 -5.08 6.92
CA LEU A 84 23.42 -4.85 7.36
C LEU A 84 22.47 -5.76 6.59
N LEU A 85 21.45 -6.27 7.28
CA LEU A 85 20.32 -6.99 6.68
C LEU A 85 19.06 -6.16 6.86
N LEU A 86 18.31 -5.94 5.78
CA LEU A 86 16.97 -5.34 5.82
C LEU A 86 15.95 -6.41 5.40
N SER A 87 15.13 -6.81 6.35
CA SER A 87 14.05 -7.78 6.16
C SER A 87 12.73 -7.06 5.98
N ASN A 88 12.12 -7.22 4.82
CA ASN A 88 10.79 -6.68 4.56
C ASN A 88 9.75 -7.77 4.79
N ASP A 89 8.78 -7.46 5.61
CA ASP A 89 7.70 -8.31 6.10
C ASP A 89 8.14 -9.58 6.86
N LEU A 90 7.17 -10.19 7.55
CA LEU A 90 7.40 -11.32 8.45
C LEU A 90 7.88 -12.57 7.73
N ASP A 91 7.54 -12.70 6.46
CA ASP A 91 7.86 -13.84 5.61
C ASP A 91 9.34 -13.96 5.21
N THR A 92 10.13 -12.90 5.43
CA THR A 92 11.60 -12.93 5.28
C THR A 92 12.34 -12.83 6.63
N ALA A 93 11.64 -12.67 7.74
CA ALA A 93 12.23 -12.33 9.04
C ALA A 93 13.10 -13.43 9.62
N LEU A 94 12.68 -14.70 9.56
CA LEU A 94 13.42 -15.83 10.16
C LEU A 94 14.83 -16.00 9.62
N PRO A 95 15.08 -16.14 8.30
CA PRO A 95 16.42 -16.32 7.77
C PRO A 95 17.31 -15.10 8.05
N ASN A 96 16.77 -13.88 7.96
CA ASN A 96 17.50 -12.67 8.29
C ASN A 96 17.91 -12.66 9.78
N TYR A 97 16.99 -13.01 10.68
CA TYR A 97 17.26 -13.08 12.12
C TYR A 97 18.36 -14.09 12.44
N PHE A 98 18.27 -15.32 11.96
CA PHE A 98 19.27 -16.34 12.24
C PHE A 98 20.65 -15.97 11.68
N ILE A 99 20.70 -15.42 10.46
CA ILE A 99 21.98 -15.00 9.86
C ILE A 99 22.54 -13.78 10.57
N SER A 100 21.71 -12.83 11.03
CA SER A 100 22.18 -11.69 11.82
C SER A 100 22.88 -12.14 13.09
N LYS A 101 22.34 -13.15 13.78
CA LYS A 101 22.96 -13.74 14.98
C LYS A 101 24.21 -14.55 14.67
N LEU A 102 24.15 -15.40 13.64
CA LEU A 102 25.29 -16.26 13.27
C LEU A 102 26.51 -15.48 12.81
N LYS A 103 26.29 -14.38 12.09
CA LYS A 103 27.37 -13.53 11.56
C LYS A 103 27.66 -12.29 12.40
N CYS A 104 26.94 -12.07 13.51
CA CYS A 104 27.04 -10.88 14.35
C CYS A 104 26.86 -9.57 13.55
N ILE A 105 25.91 -9.53 12.62
CA ILE A 105 25.57 -8.34 11.83
C ILE A 105 24.22 -7.79 12.23
N LYS A 106 24.05 -6.47 12.08
CA LYS A 106 22.80 -5.80 12.42
C LYS A 106 21.68 -6.18 11.42
N MET A 107 20.46 -6.21 11.92
CA MET A 107 19.25 -6.45 11.14
C MET A 107 18.21 -5.38 11.44
N ILE A 108 17.57 -4.86 10.41
CA ILE A 108 16.37 -4.02 10.49
C ILE A 108 15.20 -4.85 9.94
N TYR A 109 14.06 -4.76 10.61
CA TYR A 109 12.79 -5.35 10.18
C TYR A 109 11.83 -4.24 9.80
N ASP A 110 11.34 -4.24 8.55
CA ASP A 110 10.34 -3.30 8.02
C ASP A 110 9.03 -4.06 7.78
N SER A 111 8.02 -3.78 8.61
CA SER A 111 6.68 -4.38 8.52
C SER A 111 5.77 -3.46 7.73
N HIS A 112 5.34 -3.91 6.55
CA HIS A 112 4.51 -3.11 5.63
C HIS A 112 3.03 -3.10 6.00
N GLU A 113 2.61 -3.98 6.90
CA GLU A 113 1.25 -4.13 7.40
C GLU A 113 1.24 -4.88 8.74
N TYR A 114 0.10 -4.97 9.41
CA TYR A 114 -0.03 -5.85 10.58
C TYR A 114 -0.22 -7.30 10.10
N PHE A 115 0.87 -7.89 9.61
CA PHE A 115 0.94 -9.12 8.83
C PHE A 115 0.09 -10.27 9.39
N THR A 116 0.15 -10.52 10.71
CA THR A 116 -0.57 -11.65 11.33
C THR A 116 -2.09 -11.45 11.40
N GLU A 117 -2.58 -10.26 11.11
CA GLU A 117 -4.00 -9.89 11.13
C GLU A 117 -4.56 -9.55 9.74
N THR A 118 -3.85 -9.94 8.68
CA THR A 118 -4.39 -9.82 7.31
C THR A 118 -5.57 -10.75 7.11
N PRO A 119 -6.55 -10.40 6.25
CA PRO A 119 -7.74 -11.22 6.01
C PRO A 119 -7.40 -12.67 5.64
N GLU A 120 -6.38 -12.84 4.80
CA GLU A 120 -5.93 -14.16 4.32
C GLU A 120 -5.45 -15.08 5.46
N LEU A 121 -5.03 -14.51 6.59
CA LEU A 121 -4.58 -15.25 7.77
C LEU A 121 -5.67 -15.38 8.83
N VAL A 122 -6.49 -14.35 9.03
CA VAL A 122 -7.59 -14.38 10.03
C VAL A 122 -8.56 -15.52 9.75
N ASP A 123 -8.88 -15.75 8.47
CA ASP A 123 -9.75 -16.84 8.05
C ASP A 123 -9.07 -18.23 8.10
N ARG A 124 -7.78 -18.30 8.44
CA ARG A 124 -6.99 -19.54 8.52
C ARG A 124 -6.25 -19.67 9.86
N PRO A 125 -6.95 -19.95 10.98
CA PRO A 125 -6.38 -19.86 12.34
C PRO A 125 -5.14 -20.75 12.56
N ARG A 126 -5.02 -21.89 11.88
CA ARG A 126 -3.83 -22.76 11.99
C ARG A 126 -2.61 -22.12 11.34
N VAL A 127 -2.77 -21.48 10.18
CA VAL A 127 -1.69 -20.78 9.48
C VAL A 127 -1.31 -19.50 10.23
N GLN A 128 -2.31 -18.73 10.67
CA GLN A 128 -2.11 -17.54 11.50
C GLN A 128 -1.29 -17.84 12.76
N ARG A 129 -1.59 -18.96 13.45
CA ARG A 129 -0.85 -19.38 14.64
C ARG A 129 0.64 -19.63 14.36
N VAL A 130 0.97 -20.17 13.19
CA VAL A 130 2.38 -20.34 12.79
C VAL A 130 3.05 -18.97 12.64
N TRP A 131 2.42 -18.05 11.93
CA TRP A 131 2.97 -16.70 11.76
C TRP A 131 3.05 -15.92 13.07
N LYS A 132 2.05 -16.01 13.95
CA LYS A 132 2.10 -15.43 15.30
C LYS A 132 3.24 -16.00 16.16
N ARG A 133 3.61 -17.27 16.00
CA ARG A 133 4.78 -17.86 16.67
C ARG A 133 6.09 -17.29 16.09
N ILE A 134 6.18 -17.11 14.77
CA ILE A 134 7.35 -16.50 14.14
C ILE A 134 7.50 -15.05 14.59
N GLU A 135 6.43 -14.27 14.56
CA GLU A 135 6.39 -12.88 15.05
C GLU A 135 6.84 -12.81 16.52
N GLY A 136 6.22 -13.59 17.39
CA GLY A 136 6.55 -13.65 18.82
C GLY A 136 7.96 -14.20 19.14
N PHE A 137 8.58 -14.88 18.18
CA PHE A 137 9.97 -15.29 18.28
C PHE A 137 10.94 -14.19 17.82
N VAL A 138 10.68 -13.54 16.68
CA VAL A 138 11.61 -12.58 16.09
C VAL A 138 11.47 -11.20 16.74
N VAL A 139 10.26 -10.64 16.76
CA VAL A 139 10.03 -9.21 17.09
C VAL A 139 10.53 -8.81 18.47
N PRO A 140 10.29 -9.58 19.58
CA PRO A 140 10.78 -9.20 20.90
C PRO A 140 12.31 -9.20 21.05
N ARG A 141 13.02 -9.73 20.06
CA ARG A 141 14.49 -9.85 20.04
C ARG A 141 15.17 -8.82 19.17
N LEU A 142 14.38 -7.96 18.53
CA LEU A 142 14.87 -6.84 17.75
C LEU A 142 15.06 -5.61 18.65
N PRO A 143 16.12 -4.80 18.45
CA PRO A 143 16.28 -3.56 19.20
C PRO A 143 15.22 -2.52 18.80
N GLU A 144 14.86 -2.49 17.53
CA GLU A 144 13.88 -1.60 16.94
C GLU A 144 13.40 -2.17 15.59
N MET A 145 12.28 -1.64 15.09
CA MET A 145 11.72 -2.01 13.79
C MET A 145 11.06 -0.81 13.10
N ILE A 146 10.74 -0.98 11.84
CA ILE A 146 9.99 0.01 11.05
C ILE A 146 8.59 -0.54 10.77
N THR A 147 7.58 0.33 10.75
CA THR A 147 6.23 0.02 10.31
C THR A 147 5.57 1.21 9.60
N VAL A 148 4.31 1.08 9.20
CA VAL A 148 3.67 2.01 8.25
C VAL A 148 2.80 3.10 8.89
N CYS A 149 2.39 2.95 10.16
CA CYS A 149 1.57 3.93 10.86
C CYS A 149 1.70 3.82 12.38
N GLU A 150 1.25 4.87 13.08
CA GLU A 150 1.36 4.99 14.52
C GLU A 150 0.58 3.90 15.27
N SER A 151 -0.65 3.59 14.86
CA SER A 151 -1.48 2.58 15.54
C SER A 151 -0.85 1.17 15.46
N ILE A 152 -0.24 0.80 14.34
CA ILE A 152 0.49 -0.48 14.24
C ILE A 152 1.78 -0.44 15.08
N ALA A 153 2.46 0.69 15.13
CA ALA A 153 3.65 0.86 15.99
C ALA A 153 3.30 0.69 17.47
N GLU A 154 2.20 1.28 17.92
CA GLU A 154 1.66 1.13 19.27
C GLU A 154 1.33 -0.33 19.59
N LEU A 155 0.64 -1.04 18.70
CA LEU A 155 0.33 -2.47 18.87
C LEU A 155 1.59 -3.34 19.03
N PHE A 156 2.63 -3.11 18.22
CA PHE A 156 3.89 -3.83 18.37
C PHE A 156 4.61 -3.47 19.68
N HIS A 157 4.57 -2.19 20.07
CA HIS A 157 5.15 -1.74 21.33
C HIS A 157 4.43 -2.36 22.55
N GLU A 158 3.10 -2.30 22.58
CA GLU A 158 2.29 -2.88 23.65
C GLU A 158 2.49 -4.40 23.77
N LYS A 159 2.53 -5.08 22.63
CA LYS A 159 2.61 -6.54 22.59
C LYS A 159 4.01 -7.08 22.89
N TYR A 160 5.05 -6.40 22.45
CA TYR A 160 6.43 -6.92 22.45
C TYR A 160 7.47 -6.01 23.11
N GLY A 161 7.10 -4.80 23.51
CA GLY A 161 8.04 -3.81 24.06
C GLY A 161 9.06 -3.29 23.05
N VAL A 162 8.90 -3.57 21.74
CA VAL A 162 9.84 -3.16 20.71
C VAL A 162 9.64 -1.70 20.36
N LYS A 163 10.74 -0.97 20.13
CA LYS A 163 10.70 0.40 19.60
C LYS A 163 10.36 0.35 18.13
N CYS A 164 9.31 1.07 17.72
CA CYS A 164 8.88 1.16 16.34
C CYS A 164 9.12 2.55 15.79
N HIS A 165 9.62 2.62 14.57
CA HIS A 165 9.69 3.85 13.77
C HIS A 165 8.61 3.77 12.69
N VAL A 166 7.95 4.90 12.44
CA VAL A 166 6.91 4.98 11.42
C VAL A 166 7.48 5.57 10.14
N VAL A 167 7.39 4.81 9.05
CA VAL A 167 7.72 5.25 7.69
C VAL A 167 6.59 4.85 6.76
N ARG A 168 5.83 5.83 6.31
CA ARG A 168 4.65 5.63 5.45
C ARG A 168 5.04 5.36 4.01
N ASN A 169 4.20 4.63 3.27
CA ASN A 169 4.43 4.42 1.83
C ASN A 169 3.78 5.53 1.01
N ILE A 170 4.41 6.68 0.97
CA ILE A 170 3.90 7.90 0.32
C ILE A 170 4.57 8.08 -1.06
N PRO A 171 3.87 8.58 -2.11
CA PRO A 171 4.47 8.90 -3.39
C PRO A 171 5.41 10.13 -3.30
N ALA A 172 6.33 10.25 -4.25
CA ALA A 172 7.14 11.46 -4.41
C ALA A 172 6.32 12.56 -5.09
N ARG A 173 6.57 13.83 -4.75
CA ARG A 173 5.89 14.99 -5.37
C ARG A 173 6.08 15.05 -6.88
N ALA A 174 7.27 14.74 -7.37
CA ALA A 174 7.61 14.79 -8.79
C ALA A 174 6.95 13.69 -9.64
N ALA A 175 6.17 12.79 -9.03
CA ALA A 175 5.57 11.65 -9.73
C ALA A 175 4.27 11.99 -10.49
N LEU A 176 3.75 13.22 -10.34
CA LEU A 176 2.51 13.60 -11.03
C LEU A 176 2.77 13.96 -12.49
N PRO A 177 2.04 13.34 -13.43
CA PRO A 177 2.03 13.79 -14.81
C PRO A 177 1.29 15.15 -14.93
N PRO A 178 1.50 15.88 -16.03
CA PRO A 178 0.66 17.04 -16.33
C PRO A 178 -0.83 16.65 -16.33
N LYS A 179 -1.68 17.53 -15.77
CA LYS A 179 -3.12 17.29 -15.74
C LYS A 179 -3.66 17.18 -17.16
N GLY A 180 -4.27 16.04 -17.47
CA GLY A 180 -4.98 15.79 -18.73
C GLY A 180 -6.29 16.54 -18.83
N ASN A 181 -7.06 16.26 -19.90
CA ASN A 181 -8.45 16.68 -20.00
C ASN A 181 -9.35 15.47 -20.30
N LYS A 182 -10.63 15.58 -19.97
CA LYS A 182 -11.62 14.52 -20.13
C LYS A 182 -11.66 13.98 -21.56
N LYS A 183 -11.67 14.87 -22.57
CA LYS A 183 -11.73 14.52 -24.00
C LYS A 183 -10.53 13.69 -24.47
N ALA A 184 -9.31 14.07 -24.05
CA ALA A 184 -8.10 13.34 -24.43
C ALA A 184 -8.05 11.92 -23.85
N LEU A 185 -8.74 11.68 -22.72
CA LEU A 185 -8.84 10.38 -22.06
C LEU A 185 -10.14 9.63 -22.38
N ASN A 186 -10.93 10.12 -23.34
CA ASN A 186 -12.23 9.56 -23.73
C ASN A 186 -13.20 9.42 -22.53
N LEU A 187 -13.23 10.41 -21.65
CA LEU A 187 -14.14 10.47 -20.51
C LEU A 187 -15.32 11.41 -20.80
N PRO A 188 -16.53 11.15 -20.26
CA PRO A 188 -17.69 12.01 -20.45
C PRO A 188 -17.45 13.42 -19.89
N GLU A 189 -17.78 14.43 -20.68
CA GLU A 189 -17.57 15.85 -20.30
C GLU A 189 -18.69 16.36 -19.37
N ASP A 190 -19.88 15.80 -19.50
CA ASP A 190 -21.13 16.17 -18.83
C ASP A 190 -21.38 15.42 -17.50
N LYS A 191 -20.49 14.51 -17.09
CA LYS A 191 -20.62 13.72 -15.87
C LYS A 191 -19.62 14.14 -14.81
N HIS A 192 -20.00 13.97 -13.52
CA HIS A 192 -19.07 14.02 -12.42
C HIS A 192 -18.19 12.78 -12.38
N LEU A 193 -16.87 12.97 -12.41
CA LEU A 193 -15.93 11.85 -12.43
C LEU A 193 -15.60 11.38 -11.02
N LEU A 194 -15.83 10.11 -10.77
CA LEU A 194 -15.53 9.40 -9.52
C LEU A 194 -14.42 8.37 -9.76
N VAL A 195 -13.55 8.10 -8.77
CA VAL A 195 -12.47 7.13 -8.95
C VAL A 195 -12.33 6.15 -7.78
N LEU A 196 -12.39 4.86 -8.09
CA LEU A 196 -11.95 3.76 -7.24
C LEU A 196 -10.69 3.14 -7.85
N GLN A 197 -9.55 3.23 -7.16
CA GLN A 197 -8.28 2.72 -7.69
C GLN A 197 -7.56 1.80 -6.70
N GLY A 198 -6.78 0.85 -7.23
CA GLY A 198 -5.93 -0.01 -6.42
C GLY A 198 -5.41 -1.25 -7.15
N SER A 199 -4.30 -1.79 -6.67
CA SER A 199 -3.78 -3.09 -7.12
C SER A 199 -4.49 -4.28 -6.47
N GLY A 200 -5.26 -4.05 -5.40
CA GLY A 200 -6.01 -5.03 -4.63
C GLY A 200 -7.42 -4.52 -4.33
N ILE A 201 -8.28 -4.44 -5.37
CA ILE A 201 -9.73 -4.22 -5.21
C ILE A 201 -10.31 -5.58 -4.81
N ASN A 202 -10.20 -5.88 -3.52
CA ASN A 202 -10.49 -7.18 -2.94
C ASN A 202 -11.76 -7.12 -2.08
N ILE A 203 -12.22 -8.29 -1.64
CA ILE A 203 -13.38 -8.44 -0.76
C ILE A 203 -13.26 -7.54 0.49
N GLN A 204 -14.40 -7.03 0.97
CA GLN A 204 -14.52 -6.16 2.15
C GLN A 204 -13.84 -4.77 2.01
N ARG A 205 -13.56 -4.34 0.79
CA ARG A 205 -13.04 -2.99 0.52
C ARG A 205 -14.09 -2.02 0.00
N GLY A 206 -15.37 -2.35 0.12
CA GLY A 206 -16.50 -1.48 -0.19
C GLY A 206 -16.69 -1.18 -1.67
N ALA A 207 -16.08 -1.96 -2.57
CA ALA A 207 -16.19 -1.77 -4.01
C ALA A 207 -17.57 -2.21 -4.52
N GLU A 208 -18.12 -3.26 -3.95
CA GLU A 208 -19.42 -3.80 -4.28
C GLU A 208 -20.53 -2.78 -3.94
N GLU A 209 -20.50 -2.23 -2.74
CA GLU A 209 -21.47 -1.24 -2.27
C GLU A 209 -21.35 0.08 -3.05
N LEU A 210 -20.12 0.46 -3.46
CA LEU A 210 -19.93 1.64 -4.31
C LEU A 210 -20.53 1.44 -5.70
N VAL A 211 -20.33 0.27 -6.33
CA VAL A 211 -20.94 -0.05 -7.62
C VAL A 211 -22.46 -0.06 -7.50
N GLU A 212 -23.00 -0.65 -6.44
CA GLU A 212 -24.46 -0.65 -6.20
C GLU A 212 -24.99 0.78 -5.96
N ALA A 213 -24.21 1.68 -5.31
CA ALA A 213 -24.58 3.07 -5.11
C ALA A 213 -24.74 3.85 -6.42
N MET A 214 -24.03 3.44 -7.50
CA MET A 214 -24.12 4.10 -8.80
C MET A 214 -25.51 4.06 -9.44
N GLN A 215 -26.39 3.14 -9.05
CA GLN A 215 -27.79 3.14 -9.51
C GLN A 215 -28.59 4.38 -9.07
N TYR A 216 -28.12 5.10 -8.04
CA TYR A 216 -28.73 6.31 -7.48
C TYR A 216 -28.03 7.61 -7.94
N LEU A 217 -27.09 7.53 -8.90
CA LEU A 217 -26.17 8.61 -9.29
C LEU A 217 -26.15 8.74 -10.83
N ASP A 218 -27.21 9.32 -11.40
CA ASP A 218 -27.38 9.39 -12.88
C ASP A 218 -26.41 10.37 -13.55
N ASP A 219 -25.91 11.35 -12.82
CA ASP A 219 -25.00 12.40 -13.28
C ASP A 219 -23.52 12.08 -13.02
N CYS A 220 -23.22 10.88 -12.50
CA CYS A 220 -21.87 10.45 -12.15
C CYS A 220 -21.33 9.37 -13.11
N PHE A 221 -19.99 9.31 -13.19
CA PHE A 221 -19.25 8.30 -13.94
C PHE A 221 -18.11 7.76 -13.07
N LEU A 222 -18.17 6.48 -12.75
CA LEU A 222 -17.19 5.80 -11.89
C LEU A 222 -16.11 5.12 -12.71
N MET A 223 -14.87 5.57 -12.54
CA MET A 223 -13.67 4.90 -13.04
C MET A 223 -13.17 3.88 -12.00
N VAL A 224 -13.16 2.59 -12.34
CA VAL A 224 -12.58 1.51 -11.53
C VAL A 224 -11.24 1.13 -12.14
N ILE A 225 -10.12 1.58 -11.54
CA ILE A 225 -8.78 1.45 -12.12
C ILE A 225 -7.93 0.45 -11.32
N GLY A 226 -7.52 -0.64 -11.94
CA GLY A 226 -6.59 -1.55 -11.28
C GLY A 226 -6.90 -3.03 -11.41
N GLY A 227 -6.78 -3.76 -10.30
CA GLY A 227 -6.98 -5.21 -10.25
C GLY A 227 -7.39 -5.67 -8.87
N GLY A 228 -7.98 -6.84 -8.79
CA GLY A 228 -8.42 -7.45 -7.54
C GLY A 228 -9.31 -8.65 -7.79
N ASP A 229 -9.61 -9.38 -6.74
CA ASP A 229 -10.39 -10.62 -6.81
C ASP A 229 -11.90 -10.39 -6.99
N VAL A 230 -12.42 -9.20 -6.63
CA VAL A 230 -13.84 -8.87 -6.80
C VAL A 230 -14.19 -8.31 -8.17
N LEU A 231 -13.24 -7.98 -9.04
CA LEU A 231 -13.54 -7.37 -10.35
C LEU A 231 -14.51 -8.17 -11.22
N PRO A 232 -14.47 -9.54 -11.27
CA PRO A 232 -15.47 -10.30 -12.00
C PRO A 232 -16.89 -10.12 -11.42
N ILE A 233 -16.99 -10.02 -10.09
CA ILE A 233 -18.26 -9.79 -9.38
C ILE A 233 -18.79 -8.40 -9.71
N LEU A 234 -17.94 -7.37 -9.63
CA LEU A 234 -18.34 -6.00 -9.94
C LEU A 234 -18.83 -5.84 -11.38
N LYS A 235 -18.18 -6.50 -12.34
CA LYS A 235 -18.63 -6.48 -13.74
C LYS A 235 -19.99 -7.13 -13.93
N GLN A 236 -20.25 -8.23 -13.22
CA GLN A 236 -21.57 -8.87 -13.24
C GLN A 236 -22.63 -7.95 -12.61
N MET A 237 -22.33 -7.33 -11.47
CA MET A 237 -23.24 -6.37 -10.82
C MET A 237 -23.58 -5.19 -11.73
N VAL A 238 -22.60 -4.64 -12.46
CA VAL A 238 -22.82 -3.54 -13.42
C VAL A 238 -23.81 -3.95 -14.51
N ALA A 239 -23.68 -5.17 -15.06
CA ALA A 239 -24.60 -5.71 -16.06
C ALA A 239 -25.99 -5.95 -15.48
N ASP A 240 -26.08 -6.54 -14.29
CA ASP A 240 -27.36 -6.84 -13.63
C ASP A 240 -28.14 -5.57 -13.25
N LEU A 241 -27.43 -4.49 -12.91
CA LEU A 241 -28.00 -3.18 -12.57
C LEU A 241 -28.22 -2.27 -13.78
N HIS A 242 -27.80 -2.68 -14.99
CA HIS A 242 -27.90 -1.89 -16.23
C HIS A 242 -27.28 -0.49 -16.13
N ILE A 243 -26.04 -0.42 -15.59
CA ILE A 243 -25.27 0.82 -15.39
C ILE A 243 -23.93 0.83 -16.13
N GLU A 244 -23.81 0.11 -17.23
CA GLU A 244 -22.60 -0.01 -18.04
C GLU A 244 -22.15 1.35 -18.63
N ASP A 245 -23.08 2.26 -18.83
CA ASP A 245 -22.85 3.64 -19.28
C ASP A 245 -22.21 4.53 -18.18
N ARG A 246 -22.25 4.11 -16.92
CA ARG A 246 -21.82 4.90 -15.76
C ARG A 246 -20.64 4.29 -14.99
N VAL A 247 -20.25 3.04 -15.26
CA VAL A 247 -19.12 2.38 -14.56
C VAL A 247 -18.14 1.81 -15.57
N HIS A 248 -16.92 2.34 -15.58
CA HIS A 248 -15.89 1.94 -16.53
C HIS A 248 -14.70 1.25 -15.82
N PHE A 249 -14.39 0.03 -16.25
CA PHE A 249 -13.27 -0.77 -15.71
C PHE A 249 -12.02 -0.58 -16.55
N MET A 250 -10.94 -0.15 -15.92
CA MET A 250 -9.63 0.01 -16.52
C MET A 250 -8.65 -0.98 -15.92
N PRO A 251 -7.83 -1.67 -16.74
CA PRO A 251 -6.82 -2.61 -16.22
C PRO A 251 -5.72 -1.87 -15.45
N ARG A 252 -4.87 -2.64 -14.79
CA ARG A 252 -3.62 -2.11 -14.21
C ARG A 252 -2.81 -1.42 -15.31
N MET A 253 -2.33 -0.23 -15.01
CA MET A 253 -1.53 0.60 -15.90
C MET A 253 -0.35 1.23 -15.16
N PRO A 254 0.64 1.79 -15.88
CA PRO A 254 1.73 2.54 -15.27
C PRO A 254 1.21 3.68 -14.36
N TYR A 255 1.91 3.94 -13.25
CA TYR A 255 1.50 4.90 -12.24
C TYR A 255 1.16 6.29 -12.81
N ALA A 256 2.01 6.82 -13.70
CA ALA A 256 1.76 8.11 -14.33
C ALA A 256 0.45 8.15 -15.14
N ASN A 257 0.12 7.05 -15.84
CA ASN A 257 -1.13 6.97 -16.61
C ASN A 257 -2.34 6.92 -15.67
N MET A 258 -2.27 6.15 -14.58
CA MET A 258 -3.32 6.10 -13.57
C MET A 258 -3.56 7.49 -12.97
N MET A 259 -2.50 8.20 -12.60
CA MET A 259 -2.59 9.54 -12.02
C MET A 259 -3.17 10.58 -12.96
N ALA A 260 -3.01 10.43 -14.30
CA ALA A 260 -3.65 11.30 -15.27
C ALA A 260 -5.19 11.20 -15.21
N TYR A 261 -5.74 10.01 -15.00
CA TYR A 261 -7.17 9.81 -14.74
C TYR A 261 -7.56 10.31 -13.34
N THR A 262 -6.78 9.96 -12.32
CA THR A 262 -7.07 10.33 -10.93
C THR A 262 -7.20 11.84 -10.76
N GLN A 263 -6.33 12.64 -11.37
CA GLN A 263 -6.37 14.12 -11.30
C GLN A 263 -7.63 14.74 -11.91
N LEU A 264 -8.40 14.00 -12.71
CA LEU A 264 -9.66 14.47 -13.28
C LEU A 264 -10.88 14.11 -12.43
N ALA A 265 -10.71 13.22 -11.44
CA ALA A 265 -11.78 12.83 -10.55
C ALA A 265 -12.16 13.97 -9.60
N GLU A 266 -13.45 14.05 -9.27
CA GLU A 266 -13.98 14.98 -8.28
C GLU A 266 -14.03 14.40 -6.87
N LEU A 267 -14.13 13.05 -6.77
CA LEU A 267 -14.05 12.31 -5.51
C LEU A 267 -13.31 10.98 -5.71
N GLY A 268 -12.50 10.62 -4.71
CA GLY A 268 -11.84 9.32 -4.61
C GLY A 268 -12.34 8.51 -3.42
N PHE A 269 -12.27 7.16 -3.49
CA PHE A 269 -12.91 6.30 -2.50
C PHE A 269 -11.94 5.41 -1.72
N ILE A 270 -12.14 5.40 -0.37
CA ILE A 270 -11.48 4.50 0.59
C ILE A 270 -12.55 3.91 1.49
N LEU A 271 -13.21 2.86 1.01
CA LEU A 271 -14.39 2.27 1.67
C LEU A 271 -14.09 0.93 2.34
N ASP A 272 -12.83 0.70 2.73
CA ASP A 272 -12.43 -0.53 3.41
C ASP A 272 -13.25 -0.69 4.71
N LYS A 273 -13.73 -1.93 4.98
CA LYS A 273 -14.59 -2.24 6.14
C LYS A 273 -13.75 -2.57 7.36
N ASP A 274 -14.18 -2.18 8.55
CA ASP A 274 -13.53 -2.50 9.83
C ASP A 274 -13.83 -3.95 10.26
N THR A 275 -13.31 -4.92 9.51
CA THR A 275 -13.57 -6.35 9.73
C THR A 275 -12.41 -7.09 10.41
N ASN A 276 -11.22 -6.48 10.45
CA ASN A 276 -10.02 -7.05 11.07
C ASN A 276 -9.05 -5.93 11.45
N LEU A 277 -8.08 -6.23 12.33
CA LEU A 277 -7.13 -5.23 12.82
C LEU A 277 -6.25 -4.64 11.72
N ASN A 278 -5.89 -5.42 10.69
CA ASN A 278 -5.09 -4.89 9.58
C ASN A 278 -5.88 -3.84 8.78
N TYR A 279 -7.17 -4.07 8.51
CA TYR A 279 -8.01 -3.06 7.85
C TYR A 279 -8.31 -1.87 8.75
N ARG A 280 -8.60 -2.09 10.04
CA ARG A 280 -8.85 -1.02 11.02
C ARG A 280 -7.73 0.03 11.05
N PHE A 281 -6.49 -0.43 10.98
CA PHE A 281 -5.30 0.43 11.07
C PHE A 281 -4.58 0.62 9.72
N CYS A 282 -5.18 0.19 8.61
CA CYS A 282 -4.56 0.34 7.30
C CYS A 282 -4.37 1.81 6.93
N LEU A 283 -3.28 2.04 6.21
CA LEU A 283 -2.98 3.33 5.60
C LEU A 283 -2.72 3.10 4.10
N PRO A 284 -3.79 3.00 3.29
CA PRO A 284 -3.68 2.58 1.91
C PRO A 284 -3.00 3.63 1.03
N ASN A 285 -2.15 3.19 0.10
CA ASN A 285 -1.40 4.08 -0.81
C ASN A 285 -2.31 5.04 -1.59
N LYS A 286 -3.52 4.59 -1.97
CA LYS A 286 -4.49 5.42 -2.70
C LYS A 286 -4.90 6.69 -1.94
N LEU A 287 -4.83 6.71 -0.60
CA LEU A 287 -5.03 7.92 0.19
C LEU A 287 -4.06 9.02 -0.21
N PHE A 288 -2.79 8.67 -0.30
CA PHE A 288 -1.73 9.60 -0.66
C PHE A 288 -1.75 9.95 -2.15
N ASP A 289 -2.16 9.01 -3.01
CA ASP A 289 -2.37 9.29 -4.43
C ASP A 289 -3.47 10.35 -4.62
N PHE A 290 -4.59 10.24 -3.91
CA PHE A 290 -5.68 11.23 -3.94
C PHE A 290 -5.21 12.60 -3.41
N ILE A 291 -4.46 12.60 -2.30
CA ILE A 291 -3.88 13.83 -1.75
C ILE A 291 -2.98 14.51 -2.77
N GLN A 292 -2.06 13.78 -3.39
CA GLN A 292 -1.15 14.33 -4.41
C GLN A 292 -1.90 14.79 -5.66
N ALA A 293 -2.97 14.10 -6.05
CA ALA A 293 -3.82 14.47 -7.17
C ALA A 293 -4.75 15.66 -6.90
N GLY A 294 -4.86 16.12 -5.65
CA GLY A 294 -5.81 17.17 -5.25
C GLY A 294 -7.26 16.71 -5.28
N VAL A 295 -7.52 15.41 -5.05
CA VAL A 295 -8.86 14.80 -5.12
C VAL A 295 -9.42 14.60 -3.72
N PRO A 296 -10.56 15.20 -3.37
CA PRO A 296 -11.25 14.98 -2.10
C PRO A 296 -11.69 13.51 -1.93
N ILE A 297 -11.77 13.07 -0.68
CA ILE A 297 -11.91 11.66 -0.35
C ILE A 297 -13.24 11.37 0.32
N VAL A 298 -13.95 10.34 -0.13
CA VAL A 298 -15.06 9.72 0.60
C VAL A 298 -14.56 8.42 1.20
N ALA A 299 -14.63 8.29 2.52
CA ALA A 299 -14.00 7.18 3.22
C ALA A 299 -14.87 6.56 4.31
N SER A 300 -14.59 5.29 4.63
CA SER A 300 -14.94 4.70 5.92
C SER A 300 -14.11 5.34 7.02
N ARG A 301 -14.69 5.52 8.22
CA ARG A 301 -14.00 6.15 9.37
C ARG A 301 -13.06 5.13 10.05
N LEU A 302 -12.05 4.65 9.30
CA LEU A 302 -10.96 3.84 9.86
C LEU A 302 -9.95 4.73 10.60
N VAL A 303 -9.26 4.17 11.59
CA VAL A 303 -8.45 4.94 12.55
C VAL A 303 -7.42 5.85 11.86
N GLU A 304 -6.54 5.29 11.05
CA GLU A 304 -5.43 6.05 10.45
C GLU A 304 -5.89 6.92 9.27
N VAL A 305 -6.81 6.41 8.46
CA VAL A 305 -7.43 7.18 7.36
C VAL A 305 -8.21 8.37 7.94
N GLY A 306 -8.98 8.13 9.02
CA GLY A 306 -9.76 9.16 9.70
C GLY A 306 -8.89 10.29 10.25
N LYS A 307 -7.79 9.95 10.95
CA LYS A 307 -6.83 10.96 11.46
C LYS A 307 -6.32 11.90 10.36
N ILE A 308 -6.02 11.38 9.18
CA ILE A 308 -5.51 12.20 8.07
C ILE A 308 -6.61 13.06 7.46
N ILE A 309 -7.79 12.48 7.17
CA ILE A 309 -8.92 13.22 6.59
C ILE A 309 -9.37 14.36 7.52
N GLU A 310 -9.45 14.10 8.83
CA GLU A 310 -9.84 15.11 9.83
C GLU A 310 -8.77 16.18 10.01
N LYS A 311 -7.50 15.80 10.14
CA LYS A 311 -6.37 16.74 10.32
C LYS A 311 -6.29 17.77 9.19
N TYR A 312 -6.48 17.32 7.96
CA TYR A 312 -6.32 18.20 6.79
C TYR A 312 -7.64 18.69 6.22
N GLN A 313 -8.77 18.21 6.72
CA GLN A 313 -10.12 18.54 6.23
C GLN A 313 -10.24 18.30 4.71
N ILE A 314 -10.01 17.05 4.25
CA ILE A 314 -9.87 16.71 2.84
C ILE A 314 -10.94 15.75 2.30
N GLY A 315 -12.05 15.60 3.01
CA GLY A 315 -13.09 14.67 2.54
C GLY A 315 -14.25 14.49 3.50
N LEU A 316 -15.05 13.48 3.24
CA LEU A 316 -16.24 13.07 4.00
C LEU A 316 -16.13 11.61 4.43
N PHE A 317 -16.90 11.27 5.46
CA PHE A 317 -17.07 9.89 5.89
C PHE A 317 -18.46 9.38 5.55
N ILE A 318 -18.53 8.14 5.06
CA ILE A 318 -19.82 7.44 4.96
C ILE A 318 -20.31 7.09 6.37
N PRO A 319 -21.61 7.16 6.65
CA PRO A 319 -22.17 6.74 7.95
C PRO A 319 -22.13 5.21 8.08
N ASP A 320 -22.37 4.51 7.02
CA ASP A 320 -22.36 3.05 6.89
C ASP A 320 -22.09 2.62 5.43
N HIS A 321 -22.10 1.31 5.17
CA HIS A 321 -21.89 0.76 3.83
C HIS A 321 -23.20 0.49 3.07
N ASP A 322 -24.33 1.05 3.48
CA ASP A 322 -25.55 1.00 2.66
C ASP A 322 -25.33 1.79 1.36
N PRO A 323 -25.64 1.24 0.18
CA PRO A 323 -25.45 1.90 -1.09
C PRO A 323 -26.15 3.27 -1.20
N LYS A 324 -27.31 3.44 -0.56
CA LYS A 324 -28.03 4.73 -0.54
C LYS A 324 -27.31 5.75 0.32
N SER A 325 -26.74 5.32 1.46
CA SER A 325 -25.93 6.18 2.33
C SER A 325 -24.68 6.64 1.62
N ILE A 326 -23.99 5.74 0.89
CA ILE A 326 -22.84 6.07 0.04
C ILE A 326 -23.24 7.09 -1.03
N ALA A 327 -24.34 6.84 -1.76
CA ALA A 327 -24.81 7.76 -2.80
C ALA A 327 -25.19 9.13 -2.23
N ALA A 328 -25.81 9.19 -1.05
CA ALA A 328 -26.13 10.45 -0.37
C ALA A 328 -24.86 11.25 -0.02
N THR A 329 -23.83 10.57 0.52
CA THR A 329 -22.53 11.20 0.83
C THR A 329 -21.82 11.70 -0.43
N ILE A 330 -21.91 10.98 -1.56
CA ILE A 330 -21.35 11.41 -2.84
C ILE A 330 -22.08 12.69 -3.31
N LYS A 331 -23.40 12.72 -3.31
CA LYS A 331 -24.20 13.91 -3.68
C LYS A 331 -23.86 15.12 -2.79
N GLU A 332 -23.73 14.92 -1.48
CA GLU A 332 -23.28 15.96 -0.55
C GLU A 332 -21.90 16.50 -0.96
N GLY A 333 -20.93 15.62 -1.22
CA GLY A 333 -19.58 16.02 -1.63
C GLY A 333 -19.51 16.75 -2.97
N LEU A 334 -20.43 16.46 -3.89
CA LEU A 334 -20.47 17.09 -5.21
C LEU A 334 -21.20 18.44 -5.19
N SER A 335 -22.18 18.64 -4.32
CA SER A 335 -23.04 19.85 -4.29
C SER A 335 -22.45 21.03 -3.53
N ASP A 336 -21.60 20.79 -2.50
CA ASP A 336 -21.11 21.85 -1.61
C ASP A 336 -19.84 22.51 -2.15
N THR A 337 -20.02 23.60 -2.88
CA THR A 337 -18.92 24.39 -3.47
C THR A 337 -18.05 25.10 -2.42
N SER A 338 -18.61 25.49 -1.27
CA SER A 338 -17.86 26.15 -0.19
C SER A 338 -16.88 25.17 0.46
N ARG A 339 -17.32 23.95 0.70
CA ARG A 339 -16.50 22.85 1.24
C ARG A 339 -15.36 22.44 0.29
N ARG A 340 -15.60 22.51 -1.01
CA ARG A 340 -14.54 22.23 -2.03
C ARG A 340 -13.34 23.17 -1.88
N ALA A 341 -13.55 24.44 -1.59
CA ALA A 341 -12.45 25.38 -1.38
C ALA A 341 -11.60 25.00 -0.14
N VAL A 342 -12.25 24.60 0.96
CA VAL A 342 -11.58 24.10 2.17
C VAL A 342 -10.79 22.83 1.86
N TRP A 343 -11.38 21.87 1.15
CA TRP A 343 -10.67 20.64 0.75
C TRP A 343 -9.45 20.90 -0.12
N GLN A 344 -9.55 21.80 -1.09
CA GLN A 344 -8.41 22.13 -1.96
C GLN A 344 -7.24 22.73 -1.17
N GLN A 345 -7.50 23.59 -0.20
CA GLN A 345 -6.48 24.13 0.69
C GLN A 345 -5.87 23.02 1.57
N GLY A 346 -6.72 22.16 2.15
CA GLY A 346 -6.27 21.03 2.95
C GLY A 346 -5.44 20.02 2.16
N LEU A 347 -5.87 19.69 0.93
CA LEU A 347 -5.15 18.79 0.03
C LEU A 347 -3.78 19.36 -0.38
N ALA A 348 -3.70 20.66 -0.69
CA ALA A 348 -2.43 21.31 -1.01
C ALA A 348 -1.46 21.23 0.18
N LYS A 349 -1.93 21.56 1.40
CA LYS A 349 -1.15 21.43 2.63
C LYS A 349 -0.73 19.98 2.90
N ALA A 350 -1.67 19.03 2.77
CA ALA A 350 -1.40 17.62 2.97
C ALA A 350 -0.37 17.09 1.96
N ALA A 351 -0.44 17.50 0.69
CA ALA A 351 0.52 17.11 -0.35
C ALA A 351 1.94 17.62 -0.08
N GLU A 352 2.06 18.79 0.57
CA GLU A 352 3.36 19.32 0.99
C GLU A 352 3.96 18.56 2.18
N GLU A 353 3.15 18.23 3.18
CA GLU A 353 3.61 17.54 4.38
C GLU A 353 3.79 16.02 4.13
N LEU A 354 2.85 15.39 3.42
CA LEU A 354 2.77 13.96 3.18
C LEU A 354 3.36 13.61 1.80
N CYS A 355 4.67 13.67 1.69
CA CYS A 355 5.43 13.33 0.48
C CYS A 355 6.66 12.49 0.84
N TRP A 356 7.17 11.74 -0.14
CA TRP A 356 8.31 10.86 0.08
C TRP A 356 9.57 11.61 0.52
N GLU A 357 9.76 12.81 0.05
CA GLU A 357 10.92 13.67 0.40
C GLU A 357 11.02 13.88 1.92
N ASN A 358 9.87 14.03 2.60
CA ASN A 358 9.80 14.15 4.06
C ASN A 358 9.95 12.78 4.75
N GLU A 359 9.24 11.75 4.29
CA GLU A 359 9.36 10.39 4.86
C GLU A 359 10.78 9.83 4.68
N GLN A 360 11.45 10.13 3.57
CA GLN A 360 12.81 9.70 3.33
C GLN A 360 13.78 10.19 4.41
N GLN A 361 13.55 11.38 4.97
CA GLN A 361 14.40 11.90 6.03
C GLN A 361 14.33 11.04 7.30
N VAL A 362 13.12 10.58 7.67
CA VAL A 362 12.94 9.65 8.79
C VAL A 362 13.72 8.36 8.55
N LEU A 363 13.63 7.82 7.34
CA LEU A 363 14.33 6.60 6.97
C LEU A 363 15.86 6.78 6.95
N LEU A 364 16.35 7.93 6.48
CA LEU A 364 17.77 8.29 6.55
C LEU A 364 18.28 8.34 7.99
N ASP A 365 17.52 8.95 8.89
CA ASP A 365 17.91 9.06 10.29
C ASP A 365 17.95 7.69 10.98
N ILE A 366 16.98 6.79 10.67
CA ILE A 366 17.02 5.41 11.15
C ILE A 366 18.30 4.72 10.66
N TYR A 367 18.59 4.75 9.36
CA TYR A 367 19.72 4.01 8.79
C TYR A 367 21.10 4.54 9.25
N LYS A 368 21.25 5.84 9.56
CA LYS A 368 22.46 6.40 10.14
C LYS A 368 22.87 5.72 11.45
N HIS A 369 21.92 5.26 12.28
CA HIS A 369 22.22 4.53 13.51
C HIS A 369 22.86 3.15 13.26
N TYR A 370 22.87 2.70 12.01
CA TYR A 370 23.42 1.41 11.58
C TYR A 370 24.76 1.56 10.82
N GLU A 371 25.19 2.79 10.57
CA GLU A 371 26.52 3.08 10.03
C GLU A 371 27.62 2.80 11.08
#